data_3f617a620cb6f1fd48244fab0a8fd7e5
#
_entry.id   3f617a620cb6f1fd48244fab0a8fd7e5
#
_cell.length_a   1.000
_cell.length_b   1.000
_cell.length_c   1.000
_cell.angle_alpha   90.00
_cell.angle_beta   90.00
_cell.angle_gamma   90.00
#
_symmetry.space_group_name_H-M   'P 1'
#
loop_
_entity.id
_entity.type
_entity.pdbx_description
1 polymer ?
#
loop_
_entity_poly.entity_id
_entity_poly.type
_entity_poly.pdbx_seq_one_letter_code
_entity_poly.pdbx_strand_id
1 'polypeptide(L)'
;MKHDGVVRISLLLIASIITLAALYYSQAIMAPVTFALFTVAIAWPLQSALQKRIPVLLALVVTIVVTLAVLAILIFLVVWGFGLVFQWVINNTDRIQTLYAQATEWLDSHGVSITNLVADSYNPGWIIGAIREVGGRSYGLVSFIVIAFAFIVLGLLEVDIARRNVEQLNSQSLRRSLLRGAEKIADKFQKYMVVRTTMSLLTGVVVWSFALVAGIELATAWGVIAFVLNYIPFIGPFIATVFPTLFVLVQTGSWQVCFAVFVCLNIIQFVIGSYLEPRIAGAALSMSPFVVLLAVFFWSFLWGIAGAFIGLPIMIAILTICEQHKSTEAIALLLSAGERKSA
;
A
#
# COMPACT_ATOMS: atom_id res chain seq x y z
N MET A 1 -40.40 23.20 -0.52
CA MET A 1 -39.20 23.13 -1.37
C MET A 1 -37.87 23.37 -0.65
N LYS A 2 -37.66 24.42 0.21
CA LYS A 2 -36.40 24.60 0.96
C LYS A 2 -36.19 23.56 2.06
N HIS A 3 -37.24 23.15 2.77
CA HIS A 3 -37.17 22.12 3.83
C HIS A 3 -36.80 20.74 3.30
N ASP A 4 -37.28 20.35 2.12
CA ASP A 4 -36.97 19.03 1.52
C ASP A 4 -35.49 18.89 1.15
N GLY A 5 -34.84 19.98 0.74
CA GLY A 5 -33.41 20.01 0.46
C GLY A 5 -32.55 19.80 1.71
N VAL A 6 -32.89 20.45 2.81
CA VAL A 6 -32.16 20.30 4.09
C VAL A 6 -32.32 18.87 4.63
N VAL A 7 -33.53 18.34 4.65
CA VAL A 7 -33.82 16.97 5.08
C VAL A 7 -33.06 15.95 4.23
N ARG A 8 -33.03 16.12 2.92
CA ARG A 8 -32.28 15.24 2.01
C ARG A 8 -30.78 15.27 2.26
N ILE A 9 -30.20 16.48 2.47
CA ILE A 9 -28.77 16.63 2.80
C ILE A 9 -28.47 15.98 4.15
N SER A 10 -29.30 16.22 5.17
CA SER A 10 -29.12 15.61 6.49
C SER A 10 -29.19 14.08 6.44
N LEU A 11 -30.14 13.53 5.70
CA LEU A 11 -30.26 12.07 5.52
C LEU A 11 -29.04 11.49 4.79
N LEU A 12 -28.50 12.17 3.76
CA LEU A 12 -27.29 11.74 3.06
C LEU A 12 -26.06 11.78 3.97
N LEU A 13 -25.93 12.81 4.82
CA LEU A 13 -24.84 12.90 5.80
C LEU A 13 -24.93 11.78 6.83
N ILE A 14 -26.13 11.55 7.41
CA ILE A 14 -26.35 10.46 8.36
C ILE A 14 -26.04 9.11 7.73
N ALA A 15 -26.55 8.84 6.52
CA ALA A 15 -26.29 7.60 5.79
C ALA A 15 -24.78 7.42 5.53
N SER A 16 -24.06 8.49 5.15
CA SER A 16 -22.62 8.46 4.94
C SER A 16 -21.86 8.12 6.23
N ILE A 17 -22.21 8.76 7.35
CA ILE A 17 -21.58 8.52 8.66
C ILE A 17 -21.83 7.07 9.10
N ILE A 18 -23.07 6.57 8.98
CA ILE A 18 -23.42 5.20 9.33
C ILE A 18 -22.64 4.20 8.46
N THR A 19 -22.53 4.47 7.14
CA THR A 19 -21.77 3.61 6.21
C THR A 19 -20.29 3.59 6.59
N LEU A 20 -19.68 4.74 6.89
CA LEU A 20 -18.28 4.81 7.32
C LEU A 20 -18.06 4.09 8.66
N ALA A 21 -18.97 4.26 9.62
CA ALA A 21 -18.92 3.54 10.88
C ALA A 21 -19.03 2.03 10.66
N ALA A 22 -19.95 1.58 9.80
CA ALA A 22 -20.10 0.17 9.45
C ALA A 22 -18.83 -0.40 8.80
N LEU A 23 -18.20 0.34 7.87
CA LEU A 23 -16.94 -0.05 7.23
C LEU A 23 -15.79 -0.12 8.26
N TYR A 24 -15.74 0.80 9.20
CA TYR A 24 -14.72 0.81 10.26
C TYR A 24 -14.89 -0.39 11.20
N TYR A 25 -16.10 -0.65 11.71
CA TYR A 25 -16.35 -1.76 12.63
C TYR A 25 -16.28 -3.14 11.94
N SER A 26 -16.53 -3.21 10.63
CA SER A 26 -16.43 -4.45 9.86
C SER A 26 -15.03 -4.69 9.26
N GLN A 27 -14.01 -3.91 9.64
CA GLN A 27 -12.66 -3.98 9.08
C GLN A 27 -12.06 -5.39 9.10
N ALA A 28 -12.33 -6.18 10.14
CA ALA A 28 -11.82 -7.54 10.29
C ALA A 28 -12.27 -8.49 9.16
N ILE A 29 -13.39 -8.20 8.49
CA ILE A 29 -13.92 -8.98 7.37
C ILE A 29 -13.80 -8.21 6.06
N MET A 30 -14.18 -6.93 6.03
CA MET A 30 -14.23 -6.16 4.79
C MET A 30 -12.84 -5.91 4.18
N ALA A 31 -11.82 -5.68 5.00
CA ALA A 31 -10.47 -5.45 4.50
C ALA A 31 -9.89 -6.71 3.80
N PRO A 32 -9.87 -7.92 4.42
CA PRO A 32 -9.40 -9.13 3.73
C PRO A 32 -10.27 -9.52 2.54
N VAL A 33 -11.60 -9.32 2.58
CA VAL A 33 -12.49 -9.58 1.44
C VAL A 33 -12.14 -8.66 0.27
N THR A 34 -11.99 -7.36 0.51
CA THR A 34 -11.62 -6.40 -0.53
C THR A 34 -10.24 -6.72 -1.10
N PHE A 35 -9.27 -7.05 -0.25
CA PHE A 35 -7.94 -7.51 -0.68
C PHE A 35 -8.04 -8.75 -1.57
N ALA A 36 -8.88 -9.72 -1.19
CA ALA A 36 -9.11 -10.93 -1.97
C ALA A 36 -9.71 -10.62 -3.35
N LEU A 37 -10.71 -9.75 -3.44
CA LEU A 37 -11.32 -9.35 -4.72
C LEU A 37 -10.29 -8.74 -5.68
N PHE A 38 -9.40 -7.88 -5.18
CA PHE A 38 -8.33 -7.32 -6.01
C PHE A 38 -7.29 -8.38 -6.38
N THR A 39 -6.96 -9.27 -5.48
CA THR A 39 -6.04 -10.40 -5.77
C THR A 39 -6.63 -11.32 -6.84
N VAL A 40 -7.92 -11.62 -6.78
CA VAL A 40 -8.64 -12.38 -7.82
C VAL A 40 -8.58 -11.64 -9.17
N ALA A 41 -8.81 -10.33 -9.20
CA ALA A 41 -8.73 -9.54 -10.43
C ALA A 41 -7.33 -9.56 -11.08
N ILE A 42 -6.26 -9.64 -10.27
CA ILE A 42 -4.88 -9.79 -10.76
C ILE A 42 -4.59 -11.23 -11.22
N ALA A 43 -5.07 -12.21 -10.47
CA ALA A 43 -4.76 -13.63 -10.72
C ALA A 43 -5.60 -14.23 -11.86
N TRP A 44 -6.79 -13.67 -12.12
CA TRP A 44 -7.72 -14.16 -13.13
C TRP A 44 -7.13 -14.31 -14.55
N PRO A 45 -6.32 -13.37 -15.12
CA PRO A 45 -5.71 -13.54 -16.43
C PRO A 45 -4.79 -14.76 -16.49
N LEU A 46 -4.05 -15.03 -15.41
CA LEU A 46 -3.21 -16.23 -15.31
C LEU A 46 -4.08 -17.49 -15.35
N GLN A 47 -5.16 -17.53 -14.55
CA GLN A 47 -6.08 -18.65 -14.53
C GLN A 47 -6.73 -18.85 -15.90
N SER A 48 -7.25 -17.81 -16.52
CA SER A 48 -7.90 -17.88 -17.83
C SER A 48 -6.95 -18.31 -18.96
N ALA A 49 -5.69 -17.91 -18.89
CA ALA A 49 -4.65 -18.35 -19.82
C ALA A 49 -4.30 -19.84 -19.63
N LEU A 50 -4.23 -20.31 -18.40
CA LEU A 50 -3.96 -21.71 -18.05
C LEU A 50 -5.15 -22.61 -18.44
N GLN A 51 -6.39 -22.18 -18.22
CA GLN A 51 -7.60 -22.93 -18.58
C GLN A 51 -7.70 -23.24 -20.09
N LYS A 52 -7.00 -22.49 -20.95
CA LYS A 52 -6.91 -22.77 -22.38
C LYS A 52 -5.99 -23.95 -22.72
N ARG A 53 -5.13 -24.37 -21.78
CA ARG A 53 -4.08 -25.38 -22.01
C ARG A 53 -4.21 -26.61 -21.13
N ILE A 54 -4.80 -26.46 -19.93
CA ILE A 54 -4.92 -27.52 -18.92
C ILE A 54 -6.35 -27.53 -18.34
N PRO A 55 -6.78 -28.65 -17.74
CA PRO A 55 -8.10 -28.76 -17.10
C PRO A 55 -8.32 -27.64 -16.07
N VAL A 56 -9.58 -27.16 -15.97
CA VAL A 56 -9.97 -26.02 -15.11
C VAL A 56 -9.51 -26.19 -13.66
N LEU A 57 -9.63 -27.39 -13.10
CA LEU A 57 -9.23 -27.68 -11.74
C LEU A 57 -7.71 -27.52 -11.54
N LEU A 58 -6.89 -28.00 -12.49
CA LEU A 58 -5.45 -27.85 -12.42
C LEU A 58 -5.03 -26.39 -12.62
N ALA A 59 -5.68 -25.66 -13.53
CA ALA A 59 -5.44 -24.23 -13.72
C ALA A 59 -5.72 -23.45 -12.44
N LEU A 60 -6.82 -23.76 -11.74
CA LEU A 60 -7.17 -23.18 -10.45
C LEU A 60 -6.09 -23.45 -9.39
N VAL A 61 -5.70 -24.72 -9.21
CA VAL A 61 -4.67 -25.10 -8.22
C VAL A 61 -3.36 -24.38 -8.50
N VAL A 62 -2.90 -24.35 -9.74
CA VAL A 62 -1.67 -23.65 -10.13
C VAL A 62 -1.78 -22.15 -9.83
N THR A 63 -2.91 -21.52 -10.18
CA THR A 63 -3.11 -20.09 -9.92
C THR A 63 -3.11 -19.78 -8.42
N ILE A 64 -3.77 -20.60 -7.61
CA ILE A 64 -3.77 -20.45 -6.15
C ILE A 64 -2.34 -20.59 -5.61
N VAL A 65 -1.61 -21.64 -5.99
CA VAL A 65 -0.24 -21.88 -5.52
C VAL A 65 0.68 -20.72 -5.90
N VAL A 66 0.62 -20.25 -7.16
CA VAL A 66 1.42 -19.10 -7.61
C VAL A 66 1.06 -17.83 -6.83
N THR A 67 -0.22 -17.55 -6.65
CA THR A 67 -0.68 -16.36 -5.90
C THR A 67 -0.20 -16.40 -4.46
N LEU A 68 -0.35 -17.54 -3.79
CA LEU A 68 0.12 -17.72 -2.41
C LEU A 68 1.64 -17.64 -2.31
N ALA A 69 2.37 -18.22 -3.25
CA ALA A 69 3.83 -18.14 -3.28
C ALA A 69 4.30 -16.70 -3.40
N VAL A 70 3.69 -15.90 -4.27
CA VAL A 70 4.01 -14.47 -4.41
C VAL A 70 3.73 -13.71 -3.11
N LEU A 71 2.56 -13.90 -2.50
CA LEU A 71 2.21 -13.26 -1.23
C LEU A 71 3.15 -13.68 -0.09
N ALA A 72 3.45 -14.98 0.00
CA ALA A 72 4.37 -15.52 1.00
C ALA A 72 5.79 -14.94 0.84
N ILE A 73 6.29 -14.84 -0.40
CA ILE A 73 7.59 -14.22 -0.71
C ILE A 73 7.60 -12.75 -0.27
N LEU A 74 6.57 -11.97 -0.59
CA LEU A 74 6.50 -10.55 -0.18
C LEU A 74 6.49 -10.40 1.34
N ILE A 75 5.70 -11.22 2.05
CA ILE A 75 5.67 -11.22 3.53
C ILE A 75 7.05 -11.62 4.08
N PHE A 76 7.65 -12.69 3.55
CA PHE A 76 8.98 -13.14 3.95
C PHE A 76 10.03 -12.04 3.78
N LEU A 77 10.03 -11.35 2.63
CA LEU A 77 10.98 -10.27 2.35
C LEU A 77 10.85 -9.11 3.35
N VAL A 78 9.62 -8.74 3.73
CA VAL A 78 9.38 -7.71 4.77
C VAL A 78 9.93 -8.16 6.11
N VAL A 79 9.54 -9.35 6.57
CA VAL A 79 9.95 -9.88 7.88
C VAL A 79 11.47 -10.06 7.94
N TRP A 80 12.07 -10.58 6.87
CA TRP A 80 13.51 -10.76 6.77
C TRP A 80 14.27 -9.43 6.77
N GLY A 81 13.84 -8.46 5.93
CA GLY A 81 14.51 -7.17 5.83
C GLY A 81 14.47 -6.38 7.13
N PHE A 82 13.28 -6.23 7.73
CA PHE A 82 13.15 -5.55 9.03
C PHE A 82 13.80 -6.34 10.17
N GLY A 83 13.78 -7.68 10.10
CA GLY A 83 14.44 -8.54 11.08
C GLY A 83 15.95 -8.30 11.14
N LEU A 84 16.61 -8.16 9.99
CA LEU A 84 18.05 -7.83 9.94
C LEU A 84 18.35 -6.44 10.52
N VAL A 85 17.55 -5.43 10.15
CA VAL A 85 17.70 -4.06 10.69
C VAL A 85 17.52 -4.08 12.21
N PHE A 86 16.52 -4.79 12.68
CA PHE A 86 16.21 -4.91 14.08
C PHE A 86 17.33 -5.60 14.88
N GLN A 87 17.87 -6.72 14.38
CA GLN A 87 19.02 -7.40 15.01
C GLN A 87 20.23 -6.48 15.07
N TRP A 88 20.48 -5.72 13.99
CA TRP A 88 21.58 -4.75 13.97
C TRP A 88 21.38 -3.67 15.04
N VAL A 89 20.17 -3.11 15.18
CA VAL A 89 19.84 -2.09 16.20
C VAL A 89 20.10 -2.63 17.62
N ILE A 90 19.67 -3.86 17.92
CA ILE A 90 19.92 -4.50 19.23
C ILE A 90 21.43 -4.64 19.48
N ASN A 91 22.18 -5.12 18.48
CA ASN A 91 23.61 -5.35 18.62
C ASN A 91 24.44 -4.06 18.70
N ASN A 92 23.87 -2.92 18.32
CA ASN A 92 24.54 -1.61 18.33
C ASN A 92 23.88 -0.62 19.31
N THR A 93 23.25 -1.11 20.36
CA THR A 93 22.55 -0.28 21.37
C THR A 93 23.49 0.75 22.00
N ASP A 94 24.76 0.41 22.24
CA ASP A 94 25.77 1.31 22.82
C ASP A 94 26.02 2.53 21.90
N ARG A 95 26.05 2.34 20.60
CA ARG A 95 26.19 3.45 19.63
C ARG A 95 24.99 4.39 19.69
N ILE A 96 23.80 3.83 19.81
CA ILE A 96 22.56 4.62 19.93
C ILE A 96 22.59 5.45 21.23
N GLN A 97 23.05 4.85 22.35
CA GLN A 97 23.20 5.55 23.62
C GLN A 97 24.20 6.70 23.52
N THR A 98 25.34 6.45 22.88
CA THR A 98 26.38 7.47 22.68
C THR A 98 25.84 8.65 21.85
N LEU A 99 25.14 8.38 20.74
CA LEU A 99 24.53 9.43 19.91
C LEU A 99 23.45 10.20 20.66
N TYR A 100 22.66 9.51 21.46
CA TYR A 100 21.66 10.15 22.31
C TYR A 100 22.34 11.10 23.34
N ALA A 101 23.38 10.66 24.01
CA ALA A 101 24.13 11.49 24.93
C ALA A 101 24.74 12.73 24.26
N GLN A 102 25.34 12.57 23.08
CA GLN A 102 25.86 13.68 22.28
C GLN A 102 24.77 14.66 21.87
N ALA A 103 23.60 14.15 21.42
CA ALA A 103 22.47 14.99 21.03
C ALA A 103 21.90 15.78 22.20
N THR A 104 21.77 15.17 23.38
CA THR A 104 21.31 15.84 24.59
C THR A 104 22.28 16.91 25.05
N GLU A 105 23.60 16.63 25.08
CA GLU A 105 24.64 17.59 25.41
C GLU A 105 24.63 18.79 24.43
N TRP A 106 24.49 18.53 23.15
CA TRP A 106 24.40 19.59 22.13
C TRP A 106 23.17 20.47 22.34
N LEU A 107 21.99 19.89 22.65
CA LEU A 107 20.76 20.63 22.91
C LEU A 107 20.84 21.45 24.18
N ASP A 108 21.41 20.88 25.27
CA ASP A 108 21.62 21.59 26.53
C ASP A 108 22.57 22.78 26.34
N SER A 109 23.61 22.64 25.52
CA SER A 109 24.54 23.73 25.17
C SER A 109 23.87 24.89 24.41
N HIS A 110 22.72 24.62 23.73
CA HIS A 110 21.93 25.61 23.03
C HIS A 110 20.69 26.10 23.81
N GLY A 111 20.60 25.77 25.09
CA GLY A 111 19.55 26.27 26.01
C GLY A 111 18.22 25.50 25.93
N VAL A 112 18.19 24.33 25.26
CA VAL A 112 17.03 23.45 25.18
C VAL A 112 17.22 22.28 26.14
N SER A 113 16.80 22.45 27.40
CA SER A 113 16.85 21.38 28.41
C SER A 113 15.82 20.30 28.16
N ILE A 114 16.21 19.23 27.49
CA ILE A 114 15.36 18.04 27.27
C ILE A 114 15.58 17.00 28.39
N THR A 115 16.61 17.14 29.19
CA THR A 115 17.00 16.20 30.23
C THR A 115 15.85 15.79 31.15
N ASN A 116 14.94 16.72 31.49
CA ASN A 116 13.80 16.46 32.37
C ASN A 116 12.59 15.81 31.66
N LEU A 117 12.53 15.85 30.32
CA LEU A 117 11.40 15.30 29.54
C LEU A 117 11.68 13.86 29.05
N VAL A 118 12.94 13.48 28.94
CA VAL A 118 13.36 12.24 28.28
C VAL A 118 14.16 11.30 29.20
N ALA A 119 14.75 11.81 30.28
CA ALA A 119 15.54 11.00 31.23
C ALA A 119 14.74 9.83 31.85
N ASP A 120 13.45 10.05 32.13
CA ASP A 120 12.55 9.01 32.63
C ASP A 120 12.03 8.06 31.54
N SER A 121 12.18 8.43 30.26
CA SER A 121 11.64 7.68 29.11
C SER A 121 12.69 6.81 28.41
N TYR A 122 13.98 7.00 28.69
CA TYR A 122 15.04 6.20 28.09
C TYR A 122 15.20 4.86 28.80
N ASN A 123 14.23 4.01 28.62
CA ASN A 123 14.31 2.60 28.99
C ASN A 123 14.38 1.78 27.70
N PRO A 124 15.45 1.01 27.42
CA PRO A 124 15.48 0.08 26.27
C PRO A 124 14.23 -0.81 26.15
N GLY A 125 13.48 -0.90 27.25
CA GLY A 125 12.18 -1.57 27.29
C GLY A 125 11.11 -1.03 26.34
N TRP A 126 11.20 0.23 25.86
CA TRP A 126 10.24 0.71 24.84
C TRP A 126 10.42 -0.02 23.50
N ILE A 127 11.65 -0.38 23.12
CA ILE A 127 11.93 -1.20 21.94
C ILE A 127 11.29 -2.58 22.11
N ILE A 128 11.49 -3.19 23.29
CA ILE A 128 10.88 -4.48 23.63
C ILE A 128 9.36 -4.36 23.70
N GLY A 129 8.83 -3.24 24.21
CA GLY A 129 7.42 -2.91 24.23
C GLY A 129 6.83 -2.80 22.81
N ALA A 130 7.49 -2.08 21.92
CA ALA A 130 7.09 -1.96 20.51
C ALA A 130 7.10 -3.31 19.81
N ILE A 131 8.05 -4.20 20.09
CA ILE A 131 8.10 -5.57 19.55
C ILE A 131 6.93 -6.40 20.06
N ARG A 132 6.64 -6.34 21.38
CA ARG A 132 5.51 -7.05 21.96
C ARG A 132 4.18 -6.55 21.39
N GLU A 133 4.06 -5.26 21.13
CA GLU A 133 2.88 -4.67 20.50
C GLU A 133 2.72 -5.12 19.05
N VAL A 134 3.81 -5.13 18.27
CA VAL A 134 3.82 -5.70 16.92
C VAL A 134 3.53 -7.20 16.96
N GLY A 135 4.13 -7.93 17.89
CA GLY A 135 3.87 -9.37 18.11
C GLY A 135 2.44 -9.66 18.58
N GLY A 136 1.88 -8.81 19.45
CA GLY A 136 0.49 -8.94 19.92
C GLY A 136 -0.56 -8.72 18.83
N ARG A 137 -0.24 -7.93 17.81
CA ARG A 137 -1.09 -7.74 16.61
C ARG A 137 -1.04 -8.90 15.63
N SER A 138 -0.21 -9.91 15.86
CA SER A 138 -0.06 -11.08 14.99
C SER A 138 -1.36 -11.88 14.81
N TYR A 139 -2.23 -11.94 15.81
CA TYR A 139 -3.55 -12.58 15.68
C TYR A 139 -4.41 -11.91 14.60
N GLY A 140 -4.39 -10.58 14.52
CA GLY A 140 -5.10 -9.83 13.47
C GLY A 140 -4.55 -10.14 12.06
N LEU A 141 -3.23 -10.29 11.93
CA LEU A 141 -2.59 -10.64 10.66
C LEU A 141 -2.91 -12.07 10.23
N VAL A 142 -2.86 -13.04 11.16
CA VAL A 142 -3.23 -14.44 10.86
C VAL A 142 -4.69 -14.52 10.42
N SER A 143 -5.61 -13.89 11.16
CA SER A 143 -7.02 -13.83 10.79
C SER A 143 -7.22 -13.19 9.41
N PHE A 144 -6.55 -12.07 9.14
CA PHE A 144 -6.59 -11.41 7.83
C PHE A 144 -6.14 -12.35 6.71
N ILE A 145 -5.01 -13.04 6.88
CA ILE A 145 -4.46 -13.97 5.88
C ILE A 145 -5.42 -15.13 5.64
N VAL A 146 -5.97 -15.74 6.68
CA VAL A 146 -6.90 -16.87 6.57
C VAL A 146 -8.19 -16.46 5.84
N ILE A 147 -8.78 -15.33 6.21
CA ILE A 147 -9.99 -14.83 5.55
C ILE A 147 -9.69 -14.45 4.10
N ALA A 148 -8.62 -13.70 3.84
CA ALA A 148 -8.24 -13.32 2.49
C ALA A 148 -7.99 -14.56 1.62
N PHE A 149 -7.28 -15.56 2.14
CA PHE A 149 -7.05 -16.84 1.44
C PHE A 149 -8.36 -17.53 1.08
N ALA A 150 -9.27 -17.69 2.03
CA ALA A 150 -10.56 -18.33 1.77
C ALA A 150 -11.33 -17.60 0.65
N PHE A 151 -11.39 -16.27 0.70
CA PHE A 151 -12.07 -15.48 -0.32
C PHE A 151 -11.32 -15.43 -1.67
N ILE A 152 -10.00 -15.55 -1.71
CA ILE A 152 -9.25 -15.70 -2.97
C ILE A 152 -9.63 -17.02 -3.64
N VAL A 153 -9.62 -18.12 -2.88
CA VAL A 153 -9.95 -19.45 -3.40
C VAL A 153 -11.40 -19.48 -3.91
N LEU A 154 -12.35 -19.04 -3.08
CA LEU A 154 -13.77 -18.98 -3.47
C LEU A 154 -13.99 -18.03 -4.64
N GLY A 155 -13.36 -16.86 -4.63
CA GLY A 155 -13.47 -15.89 -5.70
C GLY A 155 -12.99 -16.44 -7.05
N LEU A 156 -11.82 -17.10 -7.09
CA LEU A 156 -11.30 -17.72 -8.30
C LEU A 156 -12.19 -18.86 -8.82
N LEU A 157 -12.86 -19.59 -7.91
CA LEU A 157 -13.83 -20.63 -8.29
C LEU A 157 -15.11 -20.03 -8.89
N GLU A 158 -15.55 -18.88 -8.39
CA GLU A 158 -16.86 -18.31 -8.69
C GLU A 158 -16.85 -17.28 -9.83
N VAL A 159 -15.69 -16.81 -10.32
CA VAL A 159 -15.63 -15.78 -11.38
C VAL A 159 -16.41 -16.21 -12.63
N ASP A 160 -16.24 -17.45 -13.10
CA ASP A 160 -16.94 -17.97 -14.28
C ASP A 160 -18.45 -18.11 -14.04
N ILE A 161 -18.84 -18.48 -12.83
CA ILE A 161 -20.24 -18.63 -12.42
C ILE A 161 -20.88 -17.24 -12.36
N ALA A 162 -20.23 -16.29 -11.71
CA ALA A 162 -20.69 -14.90 -11.60
C ALA A 162 -20.86 -14.27 -13.00
N ARG A 163 -19.89 -14.48 -13.88
CA ARG A 163 -19.97 -14.01 -15.28
C ARG A 163 -21.18 -14.58 -16.01
N ARG A 164 -21.39 -15.90 -15.95
CA ARG A 164 -22.56 -16.58 -16.56
C ARG A 164 -23.87 -16.07 -15.98
N ASN A 165 -23.96 -15.88 -14.67
CA ASN A 165 -25.16 -15.34 -14.03
C ASN A 165 -25.48 -13.92 -14.50
N VAL A 166 -24.46 -13.06 -14.68
CA VAL A 166 -24.64 -11.73 -15.24
C VAL A 166 -25.06 -11.80 -16.71
N GLU A 167 -24.52 -12.74 -17.49
CA GLU A 167 -24.92 -12.97 -18.91
C GLU A 167 -26.37 -13.40 -19.04
N GLN A 168 -26.97 -14.02 -18.03
CA GLN A 168 -28.40 -14.45 -18.02
C GLN A 168 -29.38 -13.34 -17.61
N LEU A 169 -28.90 -12.15 -17.19
CA LEU A 169 -29.77 -11.04 -16.82
C LEU A 169 -30.64 -10.59 -17.99
N ASN A 170 -31.94 -10.40 -17.75
CA ASN A 170 -32.91 -9.98 -18.73
C ASN A 170 -32.66 -8.57 -19.30
N SER A 171 -32.11 -7.67 -18.46
CA SER A 171 -31.79 -6.30 -18.87
C SER A 171 -30.44 -6.25 -19.59
N GLN A 172 -30.50 -6.07 -20.91
CA GLN A 172 -29.32 -5.97 -21.79
C GLN A 172 -28.43 -4.78 -21.43
N SER A 173 -29.01 -3.66 -20.99
CA SER A 173 -28.26 -2.47 -20.55
C SER A 173 -27.47 -2.73 -19.26
N LEU A 174 -28.14 -3.35 -18.27
CA LEU A 174 -27.50 -3.70 -16.99
C LEU A 174 -26.39 -4.74 -17.19
N ARG A 175 -26.67 -5.79 -17.97
CA ARG A 175 -25.68 -6.82 -18.32
C ARG A 175 -24.42 -6.22 -18.95
N ARG A 176 -24.60 -5.35 -19.95
CA ARG A 176 -23.46 -4.68 -20.62
C ARG A 176 -22.70 -3.76 -19.67
N SER A 177 -23.41 -3.04 -18.80
CA SER A 177 -22.78 -2.14 -17.82
C SER A 177 -21.93 -2.93 -16.82
N LEU A 178 -22.46 -4.02 -16.26
CA LEU A 178 -21.75 -4.85 -15.28
C LEU A 178 -20.51 -5.53 -15.87
N LEU A 179 -20.64 -6.19 -17.04
CA LEU A 179 -19.52 -6.88 -17.67
C LEU A 179 -18.43 -5.90 -18.10
N ARG A 180 -18.77 -4.81 -18.78
CA ARG A 180 -17.80 -3.79 -19.18
C ARG A 180 -17.18 -3.09 -18.00
N GLY A 181 -17.94 -2.88 -16.91
CA GLY A 181 -17.44 -2.29 -15.68
C GLY A 181 -16.39 -3.15 -15.03
N ALA A 182 -16.69 -4.42 -14.85
CA ALA A 182 -15.76 -5.38 -14.28
C ALA A 182 -14.49 -5.52 -15.12
N GLU A 183 -14.60 -5.64 -16.44
CA GLU A 183 -13.46 -5.70 -17.37
C GLU A 183 -12.59 -4.44 -17.27
N LYS A 184 -13.19 -3.25 -17.32
CA LYS A 184 -12.44 -1.98 -17.21
C LYS A 184 -11.72 -1.83 -15.86
N ILE A 185 -12.37 -2.21 -14.77
CA ILE A 185 -11.76 -2.19 -13.43
C ILE A 185 -10.56 -3.15 -13.40
N ALA A 186 -10.75 -4.38 -13.87
CA ALA A 186 -9.70 -5.38 -13.91
C ALA A 186 -8.50 -4.91 -14.75
N ASP A 187 -8.74 -4.37 -15.95
CA ASP A 187 -7.70 -3.87 -16.86
C ASP A 187 -6.93 -2.70 -16.24
N LYS A 188 -7.63 -1.70 -15.70
CA LYS A 188 -6.97 -0.55 -15.02
C LYS A 188 -6.15 -1.02 -13.84
N PHE A 189 -6.68 -1.95 -13.07
CA PHE A 189 -6.00 -2.47 -11.90
C PHE A 189 -4.76 -3.30 -12.25
N GLN A 190 -4.84 -4.16 -13.26
CA GLN A 190 -3.68 -4.92 -13.76
C GLN A 190 -2.58 -3.98 -14.27
N LYS A 191 -2.93 -2.98 -15.09
CA LYS A 191 -1.99 -1.96 -15.54
C LYS A 191 -1.32 -1.24 -14.38
N TYR A 192 -2.11 -0.85 -13.38
CA TYR A 192 -1.58 -0.25 -12.15
C TYR A 192 -0.58 -1.18 -11.47
N MET A 193 -0.92 -2.46 -11.27
CA MET A 193 -0.05 -3.41 -10.58
C MET A 193 1.23 -3.70 -11.35
N VAL A 194 1.17 -3.80 -12.68
CA VAL A 194 2.38 -3.98 -13.52
C VAL A 194 3.30 -2.78 -13.39
N VAL A 195 2.77 -1.56 -13.52
CA VAL A 195 3.57 -0.33 -13.35
C VAL A 195 4.16 -0.27 -11.94
N ARG A 196 3.33 -0.52 -10.93
CA ARG A 196 3.74 -0.46 -9.53
C ARG A 196 4.82 -1.47 -9.20
N THR A 197 4.69 -2.71 -9.68
CA THR A 197 5.71 -3.75 -9.50
C THR A 197 7.02 -3.38 -10.19
N THR A 198 6.94 -2.87 -11.43
CA THR A 198 8.13 -2.43 -12.17
C THR A 198 8.85 -1.28 -11.46
N MET A 199 8.10 -0.27 -11.00
CA MET A 199 8.68 0.86 -10.26
C MET A 199 9.23 0.43 -8.90
N SER A 200 8.55 -0.46 -8.20
CA SER A 200 9.01 -1.02 -6.93
C SER A 200 10.33 -1.78 -7.12
N LEU A 201 10.42 -2.62 -8.15
CA LEU A 201 11.65 -3.36 -8.46
C LEU A 201 12.80 -2.41 -8.78
N LEU A 202 12.54 -1.38 -9.62
CA LEU A 202 13.52 -0.37 -9.96
C LEU A 202 14.00 0.38 -8.71
N THR A 203 13.06 0.83 -7.85
CA THR A 203 13.39 1.51 -6.59
C THR A 203 14.25 0.62 -5.70
N GLY A 204 13.86 -0.64 -5.52
CA GLY A 204 14.61 -1.59 -4.70
C GLY A 204 16.05 -1.79 -5.19
N VAL A 205 16.22 -2.00 -6.50
CA VAL A 205 17.55 -2.17 -7.12
C VAL A 205 18.40 -0.91 -7.00
N VAL A 206 17.85 0.27 -7.27
CA VAL A 206 18.58 1.54 -7.19
C VAL A 206 18.98 1.86 -5.75
N VAL A 207 18.07 1.68 -4.78
CA VAL A 207 18.36 1.87 -3.35
C VAL A 207 19.42 0.89 -2.88
N TRP A 208 19.32 -0.37 -3.26
CA TRP A 208 20.34 -1.40 -2.99
C TRP A 208 21.71 -1.01 -3.52
N SER A 209 21.77 -0.65 -4.80
CA SER A 209 23.02 -0.24 -5.47
C SER A 209 23.64 0.99 -4.82
N PHE A 210 22.80 1.99 -4.52
CA PHE A 210 23.24 3.20 -3.81
C PHE A 210 23.79 2.85 -2.41
N ALA A 211 23.09 2.04 -1.64
CA ALA A 211 23.51 1.63 -0.30
C ALA A 211 24.85 0.87 -0.32
N LEU A 212 25.09 0.00 -1.34
CA LEU A 212 26.35 -0.69 -1.52
C LEU A 212 27.49 0.30 -1.80
N VAL A 213 27.29 1.23 -2.75
CA VAL A 213 28.31 2.22 -3.13
C VAL A 213 28.61 3.19 -1.99
N ALA A 214 27.59 3.58 -1.22
CA ALA A 214 27.72 4.48 -0.08
C ALA A 214 28.28 3.79 1.20
N GLY A 215 28.55 2.47 1.15
CA GLY A 215 29.07 1.74 2.32
C GLY A 215 28.05 1.61 3.47
N ILE A 216 26.76 1.64 3.15
CA ILE A 216 25.68 1.47 4.13
C ILE A 216 25.56 -0.01 4.45
N GLU A 217 25.71 -0.36 5.74
CA GLU A 217 25.48 -1.73 6.19
C GLU A 217 24.05 -2.19 5.88
N LEU A 218 23.85 -3.48 5.71
CA LEU A 218 22.55 -4.08 5.37
C LEU A 218 21.94 -3.57 4.04
N ALA A 219 22.79 -3.21 3.07
CA ALA A 219 22.34 -2.67 1.78
C ALA A 219 21.23 -3.50 1.13
N THR A 220 21.35 -4.86 1.16
CA THR A 220 20.33 -5.76 0.63
C THR A 220 18.99 -5.66 1.37
N ALA A 221 19.03 -5.51 2.70
CA ALA A 221 17.81 -5.31 3.47
C ALA A 221 17.11 -3.99 3.09
N TRP A 222 17.87 -2.90 2.95
CA TRP A 222 17.31 -1.61 2.53
C TRP A 222 16.72 -1.63 1.13
N GLY A 223 17.38 -2.30 0.18
CA GLY A 223 16.84 -2.50 -1.17
C GLY A 223 15.53 -3.29 -1.17
N VAL A 224 15.46 -4.38 -0.39
CA VAL A 224 14.27 -5.22 -0.25
C VAL A 224 13.13 -4.44 0.45
N ILE A 225 13.43 -3.73 1.52
CA ILE A 225 12.45 -2.89 2.23
C ILE A 225 11.90 -1.82 1.27
N ALA A 226 12.78 -1.13 0.52
CA ALA A 226 12.38 -0.14 -0.47
C ALA A 226 11.49 -0.76 -1.56
N PHE A 227 11.83 -1.96 -2.07
CA PHE A 227 11.02 -2.69 -3.05
C PHE A 227 9.61 -2.95 -2.52
N VAL A 228 9.49 -3.57 -1.34
CA VAL A 228 8.19 -4.00 -0.84
C VAL A 228 7.33 -2.83 -0.36
N LEU A 229 7.93 -1.89 0.37
CA LEU A 229 7.18 -0.73 0.86
C LEU A 229 6.74 0.20 -0.25
N ASN A 230 7.45 0.25 -1.37
CA ASN A 230 7.08 1.08 -2.51
C ASN A 230 5.70 0.74 -3.10
N TYR A 231 5.11 -0.44 -2.78
CA TYR A 231 3.72 -0.73 -3.15
C TYR A 231 2.71 0.20 -2.46
N ILE A 232 3.05 0.81 -1.32
CA ILE A 232 2.20 1.75 -0.60
C ILE A 232 2.62 3.18 -0.99
N PRO A 233 1.81 3.93 -1.78
CA PRO A 233 2.16 5.28 -2.19
C PRO A 233 2.42 6.19 -0.99
N PHE A 234 3.38 7.10 -1.11
CA PHE A 234 3.83 8.08 -0.11
C PHE A 234 4.44 7.47 1.16
N ILE A 235 3.76 6.51 1.79
CA ILE A 235 4.23 5.85 3.03
C ILE A 235 5.50 5.04 2.74
N GLY A 236 5.50 4.27 1.65
CA GLY A 236 6.64 3.46 1.25
C GLY A 236 7.91 4.27 0.99
N PRO A 237 7.88 5.23 0.06
CA PRO A 237 8.99 6.15 -0.18
C PRO A 237 9.47 6.88 1.08
N PHE A 238 8.56 7.34 1.94
CA PHE A 238 8.90 8.00 3.20
C PHE A 238 9.71 7.06 4.12
N ILE A 239 9.22 5.86 4.38
CA ILE A 239 9.91 4.87 5.23
C ILE A 239 11.25 4.47 4.58
N ALA A 240 11.26 4.20 3.27
CA ALA A 240 12.46 3.80 2.53
C ALA A 240 13.53 4.90 2.44
N THR A 241 13.20 6.15 2.81
CA THR A 241 14.15 7.25 2.90
C THR A 241 14.58 7.54 4.33
N VAL A 242 13.61 7.70 5.24
CA VAL A 242 13.88 8.13 6.62
C VAL A 242 14.63 7.07 7.41
N PHE A 243 14.21 5.80 7.33
CA PHE A 243 14.81 4.74 8.13
C PHE A 243 16.28 4.45 7.75
N PRO A 244 16.67 4.29 6.47
CA PRO A 244 18.07 4.15 6.10
C PRO A 244 18.90 5.37 6.46
N THR A 245 18.34 6.57 6.39
CA THR A 245 19.01 7.81 6.80
C THR A 245 19.33 7.82 8.28
N LEU A 246 18.36 7.49 9.15
CA LEU A 246 18.56 7.37 10.59
C LEU A 246 19.53 6.24 10.95
N PHE A 247 19.46 5.13 10.20
CA PHE A 247 20.37 4.02 10.35
C PHE A 247 21.83 4.44 10.10
N VAL A 248 22.07 5.18 9.02
CA VAL A 248 23.41 5.71 8.68
C VAL A 248 23.92 6.67 9.75
N LEU A 249 23.05 7.46 10.36
CA LEU A 249 23.43 8.31 11.48
C LEU A 249 23.99 7.47 12.64
N VAL A 250 23.34 6.36 12.98
CA VAL A 250 23.79 5.43 14.02
C VAL A 250 25.08 4.70 13.60
N GLN A 251 25.15 4.29 12.32
CA GLN A 251 26.31 3.58 11.78
C GLN A 251 27.58 4.43 11.80
N THR A 252 27.49 5.71 11.41
CA THR A 252 28.66 6.57 11.14
C THR A 252 28.92 7.62 12.23
N GLY A 253 27.92 7.98 13.03
CA GLY A 253 27.97 9.10 13.96
C GLY A 253 28.07 10.48 13.28
N SER A 254 27.92 10.56 11.95
CA SER A 254 28.17 11.78 11.17
C SER A 254 26.88 12.36 10.59
N TRP A 255 26.54 13.58 11.01
CA TRP A 255 25.40 14.33 10.47
C TRP A 255 25.55 14.69 8.99
N GLN A 256 26.81 14.91 8.56
CA GLN A 256 27.10 15.24 7.16
C GLN A 256 26.79 14.06 6.24
N VAL A 257 27.21 12.84 6.64
CA VAL A 257 26.94 11.62 5.88
C VAL A 257 25.43 11.31 5.90
N CYS A 258 24.79 11.45 7.06
CA CYS A 258 23.35 11.29 7.22
C CYS A 258 22.59 12.22 6.27
N PHE A 259 22.93 13.50 6.23
CA PHE A 259 22.29 14.47 5.34
C PHE A 259 22.54 14.16 3.85
N ALA A 260 23.75 13.77 3.47
CA ALA A 260 24.06 13.37 2.10
C ALA A 260 23.23 12.15 1.67
N VAL A 261 23.13 11.13 2.52
CA VAL A 261 22.30 9.95 2.25
C VAL A 261 20.82 10.32 2.15
N PHE A 262 20.32 11.19 3.03
CA PHE A 262 18.95 11.70 2.96
C PHE A 262 18.65 12.37 1.62
N VAL A 263 19.52 13.26 1.17
CA VAL A 263 19.37 13.96 -0.10
C VAL A 263 19.41 12.98 -1.28
N CYS A 264 20.38 12.07 -1.31
CA CYS A 264 20.50 11.08 -2.37
C CYS A 264 19.26 10.16 -2.45
N LEU A 265 18.79 9.64 -1.31
CA LEU A 265 17.57 8.80 -1.28
C LEU A 265 16.32 9.57 -1.72
N ASN A 266 16.19 10.87 -1.33
CA ASN A 266 15.09 11.69 -1.81
C ASN A 266 15.17 11.94 -3.32
N ILE A 267 16.36 12.15 -3.88
CA ILE A 267 16.54 12.29 -5.34
C ILE A 267 16.12 10.99 -6.04
N ILE A 268 16.53 9.83 -5.53
CA ILE A 268 16.12 8.52 -6.06
C ILE A 268 14.59 8.39 -6.07
N GLN A 269 13.93 8.66 -4.92
CA GLN A 269 12.48 8.58 -4.80
C GLN A 269 11.76 9.59 -5.71
N PHE A 270 12.29 10.82 -5.80
CA PHE A 270 11.74 11.84 -6.69
C PHE A 270 11.85 11.43 -8.17
N VAL A 271 13.01 10.98 -8.61
CA VAL A 271 13.22 10.57 -10.00
C VAL A 271 12.35 9.38 -10.37
N ILE A 272 12.25 8.36 -9.51
CA ILE A 272 11.47 7.17 -9.82
C ILE A 272 9.97 7.46 -9.65
N GLY A 273 9.54 8.01 -8.50
CA GLY A 273 8.12 8.17 -8.18
C GLY A 273 7.45 9.37 -8.84
N SER A 274 8.14 10.52 -8.95
CA SER A 274 7.53 11.73 -9.49
C SER A 274 7.80 11.97 -10.98
N TYR A 275 8.85 11.37 -11.54
CA TYR A 275 9.22 11.57 -12.94
C TYR A 275 9.00 10.32 -13.82
N LEU A 276 9.54 9.16 -13.43
CA LEU A 276 9.43 7.92 -14.21
C LEU A 276 8.05 7.27 -14.11
N GLU A 277 7.51 7.14 -12.89
CA GLU A 277 6.22 6.48 -12.67
C GLU A 277 5.09 7.10 -13.50
N PRO A 278 4.86 8.43 -13.51
CA PRO A 278 3.81 9.04 -14.33
C PRO A 278 4.01 8.84 -15.83
N ARG A 279 5.25 8.81 -16.29
CA ARG A 279 5.56 8.59 -17.72
C ARG A 279 5.26 7.17 -18.17
N ILE A 280 5.49 6.18 -17.30
CA ILE A 280 5.25 4.76 -17.61
C ILE A 280 3.78 4.40 -17.37
N ALA A 281 3.17 4.95 -16.31
CA ALA A 281 1.75 4.74 -16.01
C ALA A 281 0.82 5.35 -17.07
N GLY A 282 1.24 6.45 -17.72
CA GLY A 282 0.42 7.15 -18.71
C GLY A 282 -0.96 7.51 -18.18
N ALA A 283 -1.97 7.53 -19.08
CA ALA A 283 -3.35 7.84 -18.73
C ALA A 283 -4.05 6.73 -17.89
N ALA A 284 -3.37 5.63 -17.57
CA ALA A 284 -3.98 4.51 -16.82
C ALA A 284 -4.34 4.89 -15.37
N LEU A 285 -3.65 5.91 -14.84
CA LEU A 285 -3.85 6.44 -13.48
C LEU A 285 -4.19 7.94 -13.54
N SER A 286 -5.29 8.29 -14.21
CA SER A 286 -5.75 9.68 -14.35
C SER A 286 -6.31 10.27 -13.05
N MET A 287 -5.75 9.93 -11.89
CA MET A 287 -6.13 10.49 -10.59
C MET A 287 -5.18 11.62 -10.21
N SER A 288 -5.73 12.69 -9.60
CA SER A 288 -4.87 13.75 -9.08
C SER A 288 -4.04 13.22 -7.89
N PRO A 289 -2.78 13.69 -7.70
CA PRO A 289 -1.95 13.31 -6.56
C PRO A 289 -2.65 13.53 -5.21
N PHE A 290 -3.48 14.57 -5.11
CA PHE A 290 -4.28 14.86 -3.92
C PHE A 290 -5.27 13.72 -3.63
N VAL A 291 -5.97 13.21 -4.65
CA VAL A 291 -6.93 12.10 -4.50
C VAL A 291 -6.22 10.82 -4.11
N VAL A 292 -5.04 10.55 -4.67
CA VAL A 292 -4.21 9.40 -4.30
C VAL A 292 -3.80 9.48 -2.82
N LEU A 293 -3.32 10.66 -2.39
CA LEU A 293 -2.93 10.88 -0.99
C LEU A 293 -4.13 10.70 -0.05
N LEU A 294 -5.24 11.35 -0.38
CA LEU A 294 -6.49 11.25 0.38
C LEU A 294 -6.96 9.80 0.50
N ALA A 295 -6.94 9.05 -0.60
CA ALA A 295 -7.33 7.64 -0.62
C ALA A 295 -6.45 6.80 0.32
N VAL A 296 -5.12 6.95 0.22
CA VAL A 296 -4.19 6.20 1.07
C VAL A 296 -4.43 6.50 2.54
N PHE A 297 -4.53 7.78 2.95
CA PHE A 297 -4.75 8.13 4.35
C PHE A 297 -6.15 7.75 4.84
N PHE A 298 -7.19 7.96 4.02
CA PHE A 298 -8.56 7.61 4.37
C PHE A 298 -8.74 6.10 4.61
N TRP A 299 -8.27 5.27 3.68
CA TRP A 299 -8.37 3.82 3.83
C TRP A 299 -7.41 3.27 4.88
N SER A 300 -6.26 3.92 5.08
CA SER A 300 -5.35 3.60 6.18
C SER A 300 -5.99 3.87 7.55
N PHE A 301 -6.73 4.97 7.67
CA PHE A 301 -7.49 5.28 8.89
C PHE A 301 -8.59 4.24 9.16
N LEU A 302 -9.31 3.79 8.12
CA LEU A 302 -10.38 2.80 8.26
C LEU A 302 -9.86 1.39 8.53
N TRP A 303 -8.83 0.94 7.80
CA TRP A 303 -8.39 -0.46 7.77
C TRP A 303 -6.89 -0.66 8.01
N GLY A 304 -6.21 0.33 8.58
CA GLY A 304 -4.79 0.24 8.91
C GLY A 304 -3.89 0.03 7.69
N ILE A 305 -2.84 -0.77 7.85
CA ILE A 305 -1.85 -1.07 6.79
C ILE A 305 -2.51 -1.71 5.56
N ALA A 306 -3.48 -2.61 5.76
CA ALA A 306 -4.23 -3.21 4.67
C ALA A 306 -4.96 -2.13 3.85
N GLY A 307 -5.61 -1.17 4.52
CA GLY A 307 -6.27 -0.04 3.87
C GLY A 307 -5.30 0.85 3.09
N ALA A 308 -4.11 1.11 3.62
CA ALA A 308 -3.07 1.86 2.90
C ALA A 308 -2.67 1.18 1.58
N PHE A 309 -2.58 -0.14 1.57
CA PHE A 309 -2.22 -0.94 0.39
C PHE A 309 -3.34 -1.00 -0.65
N ILE A 310 -4.59 -1.26 -0.20
CA ILE A 310 -5.74 -1.43 -1.10
C ILE A 310 -6.51 -0.14 -1.39
N GLY A 311 -6.18 0.96 -0.74
CA GLY A 311 -6.90 2.23 -0.87
C GLY A 311 -6.91 2.78 -2.30
N LEU A 312 -5.78 2.69 -3.00
CA LEU A 312 -5.69 3.13 -4.38
C LEU A 312 -6.45 2.20 -5.35
N PRO A 313 -6.35 0.87 -5.29
CA PRO A 313 -7.24 -0.05 -5.98
C PRO A 313 -8.74 0.25 -5.79
N ILE A 314 -9.16 0.53 -4.57
CA ILE A 314 -10.56 0.89 -4.29
C ILE A 314 -10.95 2.17 -5.03
N MET A 315 -10.08 3.20 -5.01
CA MET A 315 -10.35 4.44 -5.74
C MET A 315 -10.40 4.24 -7.25
N ILE A 316 -9.53 3.38 -7.81
CA ILE A 316 -9.61 3.01 -9.24
C ILE A 316 -10.98 2.39 -9.56
N ALA A 317 -11.46 1.48 -8.71
CA ALA A 317 -12.77 0.88 -8.90
C ALA A 317 -13.91 1.91 -8.80
N ILE A 318 -13.92 2.76 -7.76
CA ILE A 318 -14.92 3.81 -7.56
C ILE A 318 -14.95 4.77 -8.76
N LEU A 319 -13.80 5.29 -9.19
CA LEU A 319 -13.71 6.21 -10.32
C LEU A 319 -14.18 5.55 -11.62
N THR A 320 -13.80 4.29 -11.84
CA THR A 320 -14.23 3.56 -13.04
C THR A 320 -15.74 3.35 -13.07
N ILE A 321 -16.38 3.11 -11.93
CA ILE A 321 -17.84 3.04 -11.81
C ILE A 321 -18.47 4.41 -12.06
N CYS A 322 -17.91 5.47 -11.47
CA CYS A 322 -18.40 6.83 -11.69
C CYS A 322 -18.31 7.30 -13.13
N GLU A 323 -17.27 6.88 -13.87
CA GLU A 323 -17.10 7.17 -15.30
C GLU A 323 -18.16 6.51 -16.20
N GLN A 324 -18.83 5.46 -15.73
CA GLN A 324 -19.82 4.72 -16.52
C GLN A 324 -21.24 5.33 -16.46
N HIS A 325 -21.51 6.17 -15.47
CA HIS A 325 -22.84 6.74 -15.26
C HIS A 325 -22.82 8.25 -15.45
N LYS A 326 -23.67 8.77 -16.35
CA LYS A 326 -23.78 10.22 -16.63
C LYS A 326 -24.04 11.08 -15.39
N SER A 327 -24.74 10.54 -14.38
CA SER A 327 -25.04 11.25 -13.12
C SER A 327 -23.80 11.41 -12.21
N THR A 328 -22.78 10.57 -12.34
CA THR A 328 -21.57 10.56 -11.51
C THR A 328 -20.31 10.92 -12.30
N GLU A 329 -20.42 11.14 -13.61
CA GLU A 329 -19.30 11.52 -14.48
C GLU A 329 -18.62 12.83 -14.03
N ALA A 330 -19.41 13.79 -13.52
CA ALA A 330 -18.88 15.04 -12.95
C ALA A 330 -17.96 14.79 -11.75
N ILE A 331 -18.27 13.80 -10.92
CA ILE A 331 -17.42 13.40 -9.77
C ILE A 331 -16.12 12.78 -10.30
N ALA A 332 -16.19 11.92 -11.31
CA ALA A 332 -15.00 11.33 -11.91
C ALA A 332 -14.08 12.39 -12.53
N LEU A 333 -14.65 13.41 -13.19
CA LEU A 333 -13.90 14.55 -13.73
C LEU A 333 -13.20 15.38 -12.65
N LEU A 334 -13.89 15.67 -11.56
CA LEU A 334 -13.33 16.44 -10.42
C LEU A 334 -12.16 15.71 -9.73
N LEU A 335 -12.22 14.38 -9.67
CA LEU A 335 -11.21 13.55 -9.03
C LEU A 335 -10.07 13.12 -9.97
N SER A 336 -10.24 13.35 -11.27
CA SER A 336 -9.21 13.06 -12.28
C SER A 336 -8.18 14.19 -12.40
N ALA A 337 -7.01 13.90 -12.97
CA ALA A 337 -5.89 14.83 -13.15
C ALA A 337 -6.07 15.84 -14.32
N GLY A 338 -7.29 16.09 -14.78
CA GLY A 338 -7.59 17.20 -15.68
C GLY A 338 -7.20 17.04 -17.18
N GLU A 339 -6.59 15.96 -17.61
CA GLU A 339 -6.28 15.73 -19.02
C GLU A 339 -7.15 14.64 -19.63
N ARG A 340 -8.41 14.96 -19.98
CA ARG A 340 -9.03 14.30 -21.13
C ARG A 340 -8.60 15.05 -22.38
N LYS A 341 -7.65 14.54 -23.15
CA LYS A 341 -7.55 14.87 -24.57
C LYS A 341 -8.92 14.52 -25.17
N SER A 342 -9.64 15.56 -25.60
CA SER A 342 -10.82 15.42 -26.45
C SER A 342 -10.43 14.56 -27.65
N ALA A 343 -11.01 13.36 -27.71
CA ALA A 343 -11.01 12.51 -28.89
C ALA A 343 -12.17 12.95 -29.81
#